data_1a90cd2365c314f16209166261dfc813
#
_entry.id   1a90cd2365c314f16209166261dfc813
#
_cell.length_a   1.000
_cell.length_b   1.000
_cell.length_c   1.000
_cell.angle_alpha   90.00
_cell.angle_beta   90.00
_cell.angle_gamma   90.00
#
_symmetry.space_group_name_H-M   'P 1'
#
loop_
_entity.id
_entity.type
_entity.pdbx_description
1 polymer ?
#
loop_
_entity_poly.entity_id
_entity_poly.type
_entity_poly.pdbx_seq_one_letter_code
_entity_poly.pdbx_strand_id
1 'polypeptide(L)'
;MRLTNITRRTLLAAAATLVAGSAWAQAPWPSKPITLIVPFPPGGPTDVVSRIVGKELADRLGQPVIVENKAGASGSIAAQQVKRAAPDGHTLMMLATPTLFAPLFFRNAGYEVIKDFTPISMVYDLPIAMVVNPEKLPGVTTLPQLIETARAKKGELNYTTSGAGSFGHMSMELLKEMGQFDMQHVAYKGGVPAITDTIGGQVPIMYADLVAALPHIKSGKLVAIAVGSPERVSVIPEVKTIAEQGIDGFSAVSLGALLGPKGMDPAVVERLNQEVQDILAQPDVQQRILGAGAIAKFMPAAELQRSLEADYTKWSKVVKDKGMVAE
;
A
#
# COMPACT_ATOMS: atom_id res chain seq x y z
N MET A 1 -64.49 -49.71 3.93
CA MET A 1 -63.84 -48.51 4.45
C MET A 1 -62.32 -48.69 4.48
N ARG A 2 -61.58 -48.51 3.36
CA ARG A 2 -60.12 -48.58 3.29
C ARG A 2 -59.57 -47.58 2.22
N LEU A 3 -60.00 -46.35 2.25
CA LEU A 3 -59.56 -45.30 1.29
C LEU A 3 -58.79 -44.14 1.93
N THR A 4 -58.53 -44.14 3.27
CA THR A 4 -57.91 -43.00 3.99
C THR A 4 -56.39 -43.08 4.11
N ASN A 5 -55.73 -44.23 3.86
CA ASN A 5 -54.27 -44.37 4.08
C ASN A 5 -53.42 -44.05 2.85
N ILE A 6 -54.00 -44.11 1.63
CA ILE A 6 -53.28 -43.84 0.39
C ILE A 6 -53.10 -42.33 0.19
N THR A 7 -54.15 -41.56 0.46
CA THR A 7 -54.17 -40.08 0.37
C THR A 7 -53.17 -39.41 1.34
N ARG A 8 -52.96 -39.97 2.54
CA ARG A 8 -52.03 -39.41 3.54
C ARG A 8 -50.59 -39.68 3.18
N ARG A 9 -50.28 -40.82 2.54
CA ARG A 9 -48.92 -41.14 2.06
C ARG A 9 -48.52 -40.36 0.83
N THR A 10 -49.46 -40.11 -0.09
CA THR A 10 -49.21 -39.28 -1.29
C THR A 10 -49.08 -37.80 -0.94
N LEU A 11 -49.79 -37.27 0.05
CA LEU A 11 -49.62 -35.91 0.53
C LEU A 11 -48.30 -35.70 1.30
N LEU A 12 -47.84 -36.70 2.05
CA LEU A 12 -46.52 -36.63 2.71
C LEU A 12 -45.35 -36.76 1.71
N ALA A 13 -45.50 -37.55 0.65
CA ALA A 13 -44.50 -37.65 -0.41
C ALA A 13 -44.42 -36.36 -1.27
N ALA A 14 -45.57 -35.71 -1.52
CA ALA A 14 -45.62 -34.43 -2.24
C ALA A 14 -45.08 -33.26 -1.39
N ALA A 15 -45.26 -33.27 -0.05
CA ALA A 15 -44.68 -32.29 0.85
C ALA A 15 -43.13 -32.45 0.97
N ALA A 16 -42.64 -33.70 0.96
CA ALA A 16 -41.18 -33.97 1.01
C ALA A 16 -40.47 -33.53 -0.26
N THR A 17 -41.10 -33.59 -1.42
CA THR A 17 -40.53 -33.12 -2.72
C THR A 17 -40.53 -31.59 -2.83
N LEU A 18 -41.42 -30.88 -2.15
CA LEU A 18 -41.42 -29.42 -2.13
C LEU A 18 -40.34 -28.82 -1.21
N VAL A 19 -39.90 -29.55 -0.18
CA VAL A 19 -38.81 -29.09 0.71
C VAL A 19 -37.42 -29.35 0.13
N ALA A 20 -37.29 -30.33 -0.78
CA ALA A 20 -36.00 -30.63 -1.43
C ALA A 20 -35.63 -29.66 -2.57
N GLY A 21 -36.53 -28.77 -2.99
CA GLY A 21 -36.34 -27.84 -4.12
C GLY A 21 -35.69 -26.51 -3.77
N SER A 22 -35.42 -26.19 -2.49
CA SER A 22 -34.90 -24.89 -2.08
C SER A 22 -33.45 -24.88 -1.64
N ALA A 23 -32.62 -25.82 -2.10
CA ALA A 23 -31.21 -25.58 -2.16
C ALA A 23 -30.98 -24.52 -3.26
N TRP A 24 -31.18 -23.27 -2.92
CA TRP A 24 -30.71 -22.16 -3.75
C TRP A 24 -29.22 -22.35 -3.88
N ALA A 25 -28.79 -22.91 -5.01
CA ALA A 25 -27.41 -22.89 -5.39
C ALA A 25 -27.02 -21.40 -5.38
N GLN A 26 -26.30 -20.96 -4.35
CA GLN A 26 -25.70 -19.64 -4.37
C GLN A 26 -24.96 -19.52 -5.69
N ALA A 27 -25.35 -18.53 -6.49
CA ALA A 27 -24.65 -18.27 -7.74
C ALA A 27 -23.16 -18.18 -7.43
N PRO A 28 -22.31 -18.82 -8.25
CA PRO A 28 -20.87 -18.81 -7.98
C PRO A 28 -20.39 -17.36 -7.85
N TRP A 29 -19.59 -17.10 -6.84
CA TRP A 29 -18.97 -15.78 -6.66
C TRP A 29 -17.92 -15.53 -7.74
N PRO A 30 -17.86 -14.31 -8.34
CA PRO A 30 -18.72 -13.15 -8.15
C PRO A 30 -20.01 -13.24 -8.96
N SER A 31 -21.17 -12.92 -8.36
CA SER A 31 -22.49 -12.97 -8.99
C SER A 31 -22.96 -11.63 -9.56
N LYS A 32 -22.22 -10.55 -9.30
CA LYS A 32 -22.50 -9.17 -9.73
C LYS A 32 -21.19 -8.38 -9.84
N PRO A 33 -21.18 -7.18 -10.43
CA PRO A 33 -19.98 -6.34 -10.50
C PRO A 33 -19.31 -6.13 -9.15
N ILE A 34 -17.98 -6.06 -9.16
CA ILE A 34 -17.15 -5.73 -7.99
C ILE A 34 -16.81 -4.24 -8.04
N THR A 35 -16.99 -3.53 -6.93
CA THR A 35 -16.54 -2.14 -6.77
C THR A 35 -15.20 -2.12 -6.04
N LEU A 36 -14.16 -1.57 -6.68
CA LEU A 36 -12.85 -1.34 -6.09
C LEU A 36 -12.70 0.13 -5.72
N ILE A 37 -12.78 0.41 -4.42
CA ILE A 37 -12.68 1.77 -3.87
C ILE A 37 -11.19 2.17 -3.78
N VAL A 38 -10.86 3.34 -4.33
CA VAL A 38 -9.52 3.94 -4.31
C VAL A 38 -9.55 5.20 -3.45
N PRO A 39 -8.70 5.30 -2.40
CA PRO A 39 -8.77 6.38 -1.40
C PRO A 39 -8.18 7.73 -1.86
N PHE A 40 -7.76 7.86 -3.12
CA PHE A 40 -7.08 9.02 -3.67
C PHE A 40 -7.68 9.49 -5.00
N PRO A 41 -7.38 10.73 -5.43
CA PRO A 41 -7.81 11.23 -6.73
C PRO A 41 -7.30 10.37 -7.90
N PRO A 42 -7.98 10.40 -9.05
CA PRO A 42 -7.51 9.72 -10.25
C PRO A 42 -6.12 10.19 -10.71
N GLY A 43 -5.36 9.26 -11.33
CA GLY A 43 -4.08 9.53 -11.99
C GLY A 43 -2.83 9.31 -11.12
N GLY A 44 -2.97 9.11 -9.81
CA GLY A 44 -1.85 8.71 -8.94
C GLY A 44 -1.55 7.21 -9.04
N PRO A 45 -0.38 6.75 -8.49
CA PRO A 45 0.02 5.34 -8.54
C PRO A 45 -1.06 4.38 -8.06
N THR A 46 -1.70 4.68 -6.92
CA THR A 46 -2.79 3.84 -6.37
C THR A 46 -3.96 3.68 -7.33
N ASP A 47 -4.39 4.75 -8.00
CA ASP A 47 -5.49 4.71 -8.97
C ASP A 47 -5.10 3.91 -10.22
N VAL A 48 -3.94 4.22 -10.79
CA VAL A 48 -3.48 3.55 -12.03
C VAL A 48 -3.27 2.05 -11.80
N VAL A 49 -2.64 1.66 -10.69
CA VAL A 49 -2.47 0.24 -10.33
C VAL A 49 -3.82 -0.43 -10.08
N SER A 50 -4.76 0.25 -9.40
CA SER A 50 -6.11 -0.29 -9.19
C SER A 50 -6.84 -0.55 -10.50
N ARG A 51 -6.68 0.29 -11.52
CA ARG A 51 -7.28 0.09 -12.85
C ARG A 51 -6.59 -1.05 -13.60
N ILE A 52 -5.27 -1.19 -13.50
CA ILE A 52 -4.54 -2.32 -14.09
C ILE A 52 -5.04 -3.63 -13.48
N VAL A 53 -4.99 -3.75 -12.16
CA VAL A 53 -5.40 -4.98 -11.46
C VAL A 53 -6.90 -5.22 -11.59
N GLY A 54 -7.73 -4.18 -11.52
CA GLY A 54 -9.18 -4.28 -11.71
C GLY A 54 -9.59 -4.81 -13.08
N LYS A 55 -8.89 -4.38 -14.15
CA LYS A 55 -9.12 -4.91 -15.49
C LYS A 55 -8.78 -6.41 -15.57
N GLU A 56 -7.61 -6.80 -15.09
CA GLU A 56 -7.18 -8.20 -15.11
C GLU A 56 -8.10 -9.09 -14.25
N LEU A 57 -8.55 -8.59 -13.09
CA LEU A 57 -9.55 -9.29 -12.27
C LEU A 57 -10.87 -9.46 -12.99
N ALA A 58 -11.35 -8.42 -13.69
CA ALA A 58 -12.60 -8.50 -14.45
C ALA A 58 -12.53 -9.56 -15.55
N ASP A 59 -11.42 -9.61 -16.29
CA ASP A 59 -11.20 -10.58 -17.37
C ASP A 59 -11.16 -12.03 -16.83
N ARG A 60 -10.61 -12.26 -15.65
CA ARG A 60 -10.48 -13.58 -15.01
C ARG A 60 -11.73 -14.05 -14.27
N LEU A 61 -12.41 -13.12 -13.61
CA LEU A 61 -13.60 -13.42 -12.80
C LEU A 61 -14.91 -13.41 -13.62
N GLY A 62 -14.89 -12.90 -14.85
CA GLY A 62 -16.05 -12.82 -15.71
C GLY A 62 -17.13 -11.81 -15.25
N GLN A 63 -16.77 -10.90 -14.33
CA GLN A 63 -17.62 -9.83 -13.84
C GLN A 63 -16.89 -8.49 -13.89
N PRO A 64 -17.56 -7.39 -14.21
CA PRO A 64 -16.93 -6.07 -14.21
C PRO A 64 -16.31 -5.72 -12.85
N VAL A 65 -15.10 -5.12 -12.86
CA VAL A 65 -14.50 -4.48 -11.70
C VAL A 65 -14.49 -2.97 -11.93
N ILE A 66 -15.31 -2.26 -11.16
CA ILE A 66 -15.53 -0.82 -11.29
C ILE A 66 -14.65 -0.10 -10.28
N VAL A 67 -13.71 0.71 -10.76
CA VAL A 67 -12.82 1.52 -9.91
C VAL A 67 -13.48 2.85 -9.56
N GLU A 68 -13.72 3.09 -8.29
CA GLU A 68 -14.29 4.34 -7.76
C GLU A 68 -13.31 5.09 -6.86
N ASN A 69 -13.00 6.33 -7.20
CA ASN A 69 -12.14 7.18 -6.38
C ASN A 69 -12.96 7.90 -5.30
N LYS A 70 -12.59 7.71 -4.03
CA LYS A 70 -13.20 8.35 -2.85
C LYS A 70 -12.12 9.06 -2.04
N ALA A 71 -11.64 10.15 -2.59
CA ALA A 71 -10.56 10.93 -1.96
C ALA A 71 -11.04 11.73 -0.74
N GLY A 72 -10.13 11.98 0.20
CA GLY A 72 -10.34 12.85 1.34
C GLY A 72 -9.87 12.27 2.67
N ALA A 73 -9.41 13.15 3.57
CA ALA A 73 -8.92 12.82 4.92
C ALA A 73 -7.91 11.66 4.93
N SER A 74 -6.89 11.73 4.07
CA SER A 74 -5.86 10.67 3.89
C SER A 74 -6.45 9.29 3.58
N GLY A 75 -7.61 9.24 2.90
CA GLY A 75 -8.29 8.01 2.54
C GLY A 75 -9.33 7.52 3.56
N SER A 76 -9.56 8.25 4.66
CA SER A 76 -10.53 7.84 5.68
C SER A 76 -11.95 7.76 5.14
N ILE A 77 -12.33 8.59 4.15
CA ILE A 77 -13.66 8.53 3.51
C ILE A 77 -13.87 7.19 2.81
N ALA A 78 -12.89 6.75 2.03
CA ALA A 78 -12.90 5.44 1.36
C ALA A 78 -12.96 4.28 2.37
N ALA A 79 -12.09 4.31 3.38
CA ALA A 79 -12.02 3.28 4.40
C ALA A 79 -13.35 3.13 5.18
N GLN A 80 -13.98 4.24 5.58
CA GLN A 80 -15.28 4.22 6.23
C GLN A 80 -16.40 3.68 5.34
N GLN A 81 -16.36 3.94 4.03
CA GLN A 81 -17.33 3.38 3.08
C GLN A 81 -17.19 1.86 3.01
N VAL A 82 -15.97 1.34 2.83
CA VAL A 82 -15.73 -0.10 2.73
C VAL A 82 -15.99 -0.81 4.05
N LYS A 83 -15.62 -0.23 5.20
CA LYS A 83 -15.96 -0.77 6.53
C LYS A 83 -17.44 -1.07 6.70
N ARG A 84 -18.32 -0.25 6.11
CA ARG A 84 -19.80 -0.39 6.20
C ARG A 84 -20.41 -1.27 5.11
N ALA A 85 -19.63 -1.71 4.14
CA ALA A 85 -20.11 -2.56 3.06
C ALA A 85 -20.37 -4.00 3.55
N ALA A 86 -21.19 -4.74 2.79
CA ALA A 86 -21.39 -6.16 3.05
C ALA A 86 -20.09 -6.94 2.80
N PRO A 87 -19.75 -7.93 3.65
CA PRO A 87 -18.53 -8.71 3.49
C PRO A 87 -18.65 -9.83 2.43
N ASP A 88 -19.38 -9.56 1.36
CA ASP A 88 -19.71 -10.50 0.27
C ASP A 88 -18.67 -10.51 -0.87
N GLY A 89 -17.59 -9.75 -0.75
CA GLY A 89 -16.52 -9.67 -1.74
C GLY A 89 -16.81 -8.79 -2.96
N HIS A 90 -17.95 -8.07 -2.99
CA HIS A 90 -18.28 -7.18 -4.11
C HIS A 90 -17.96 -5.71 -3.85
N THR A 91 -17.47 -5.38 -2.66
CA THR A 91 -16.90 -4.05 -2.36
C THR A 91 -15.54 -4.24 -1.72
N LEU A 92 -14.50 -3.79 -2.40
CA LEU A 92 -13.11 -3.93 -1.99
C LEU A 92 -12.45 -2.55 -1.91
N MET A 93 -11.30 -2.46 -1.26
CA MET A 93 -10.48 -1.25 -1.19
C MET A 93 -9.04 -1.55 -1.62
N MET A 94 -8.48 -0.69 -2.46
CA MET A 94 -7.03 -0.62 -2.61
C MET A 94 -6.48 0.26 -1.47
N LEU A 95 -6.09 -0.36 -0.36
CA LEU A 95 -5.40 0.33 0.72
C LEU A 95 -4.10 0.95 0.20
N ALA A 96 -3.72 2.11 0.71
CA ALA A 96 -2.38 2.65 0.58
C ALA A 96 -1.87 3.15 1.94
N THR A 97 -0.57 3.26 2.09
CA THR A 97 0.09 3.60 3.36
C THR A 97 -0.48 4.83 4.09
N PRO A 98 -0.83 5.95 3.43
CA PRO A 98 -1.47 7.06 4.14
C PRO A 98 -2.81 6.69 4.78
N THR A 99 -3.58 5.79 4.15
CA THR A 99 -4.86 5.31 4.71
C THR A 99 -4.62 4.35 5.89
N LEU A 100 -3.55 3.54 5.85
CA LEU A 100 -3.16 2.70 6.99
C LEU A 100 -2.88 3.53 8.25
N PHE A 101 -2.20 4.66 8.08
CA PHE A 101 -1.74 5.50 9.20
C PHE A 101 -2.64 6.69 9.52
N ALA A 102 -3.65 6.99 8.71
CA ALA A 102 -4.56 8.12 8.99
C ALA A 102 -5.15 8.10 10.42
N PRO A 103 -5.49 6.95 11.03
CA PRO A 103 -5.95 6.91 12.42
C PRO A 103 -4.91 7.38 13.46
N LEU A 104 -3.62 7.41 13.11
CA LEU A 104 -2.56 7.92 13.99
C LEU A 104 -2.54 9.45 14.02
N PHE A 105 -3.02 10.09 12.96
CA PHE A 105 -2.99 11.55 12.79
C PHE A 105 -4.36 12.21 13.01
N PHE A 106 -5.46 11.50 12.71
CA PHE A 106 -6.82 12.02 12.77
C PHE A 106 -7.63 11.29 13.83
N ARG A 107 -7.96 11.98 14.94
CA ARG A 107 -8.76 11.40 16.05
C ARG A 107 -10.11 10.82 15.58
N ASN A 108 -10.70 11.37 14.53
CA ASN A 108 -11.99 10.98 13.98
C ASN A 108 -11.88 10.23 12.66
N ALA A 109 -10.82 9.45 12.45
CA ALA A 109 -10.69 8.63 11.24
C ALA A 109 -11.86 7.63 11.06
N GLY A 110 -12.45 7.16 12.16
CA GLY A 110 -13.68 6.35 12.14
C GLY A 110 -13.48 4.89 11.77
N TYR A 111 -12.24 4.41 11.71
CA TYR A 111 -11.88 3.01 11.43
C TYR A 111 -10.53 2.65 12.07
N GLU A 112 -10.31 1.33 12.20
CA GLU A 112 -9.04 0.72 12.57
C GLU A 112 -8.69 -0.33 11.52
N VAL A 113 -7.60 -0.12 10.73
CA VAL A 113 -7.30 -1.00 9.58
C VAL A 113 -7.20 -2.47 9.99
N ILE A 114 -6.53 -2.75 11.11
CA ILE A 114 -6.28 -4.12 11.57
C ILE A 114 -7.57 -4.84 12.02
N LYS A 115 -8.54 -4.10 12.56
CA LYS A 115 -9.75 -4.69 13.15
C LYS A 115 -10.96 -4.70 12.22
N ASP A 116 -11.07 -3.70 11.37
CA ASP A 116 -12.29 -3.43 10.60
C ASP A 116 -12.28 -4.01 9.18
N PHE A 117 -11.14 -4.57 8.75
CA PHE A 117 -10.99 -5.10 7.39
C PHE A 117 -10.47 -6.55 7.39
N THR A 118 -10.69 -7.21 6.26
CA THR A 118 -10.13 -8.52 5.93
C THR A 118 -9.05 -8.30 4.87
N PRO A 119 -7.75 -8.56 5.17
CA PRO A 119 -6.69 -8.53 4.18
C PRO A 119 -6.89 -9.60 3.12
N ILE A 120 -6.59 -9.27 1.88
CA ILE A 120 -6.69 -10.20 0.74
C ILE A 120 -5.30 -10.44 0.17
N SER A 121 -4.61 -9.39 -0.27
CA SER A 121 -3.27 -9.51 -0.86
C SER A 121 -2.56 -8.16 -0.87
N MET A 122 -1.25 -8.17 -0.70
CA MET A 122 -0.41 -7.06 -1.14
C MET A 122 -0.39 -7.03 -2.67
N VAL A 123 -0.34 -5.85 -3.24
CA VAL A 123 -0.42 -5.63 -4.69
C VAL A 123 0.84 -4.94 -5.21
N TYR A 124 1.34 -3.94 -4.48
CA TYR A 124 2.51 -3.19 -4.90
C TYR A 124 3.27 -2.56 -3.73
N ASP A 125 4.55 -2.30 -3.97
CA ASP A 125 5.42 -1.44 -3.18
C ASP A 125 5.62 -0.09 -3.87
N LEU A 126 5.77 0.95 -3.03
CA LEU A 126 6.32 2.24 -3.41
C LEU A 126 7.62 2.44 -2.60
N PRO A 127 8.74 1.90 -3.07
CA PRO A 127 9.99 2.02 -2.34
C PRO A 127 10.48 3.47 -2.33
N ILE A 128 11.11 3.85 -1.22
CA ILE A 128 11.71 5.16 -1.03
C ILE A 128 13.23 5.02 -1.12
N ALA A 129 13.88 5.96 -1.81
CA ALA A 129 15.32 6.03 -1.91
C ALA A 129 15.87 7.32 -1.32
N MET A 130 17.00 7.22 -0.64
CA MET A 130 17.83 8.36 -0.31
C MET A 130 18.62 8.76 -1.55
N VAL A 131 18.32 9.94 -2.09
CA VAL A 131 19.02 10.50 -3.24
C VAL A 131 19.74 11.78 -2.87
N VAL A 132 20.91 12.00 -3.47
CA VAL A 132 21.73 13.19 -3.28
C VAL A 132 22.07 13.86 -4.61
N ASN A 133 22.25 15.17 -4.58
CA ASN A 133 22.82 15.92 -5.70
C ASN A 133 24.36 15.76 -5.69
N PRO A 134 24.97 15.12 -6.70
CA PRO A 134 26.39 14.84 -6.69
C PRO A 134 27.29 16.09 -6.83
N GLU A 135 26.77 17.19 -7.38
CA GLU A 135 27.51 18.44 -7.49
C GLU A 135 27.59 19.19 -6.14
N LYS A 136 26.57 19.06 -5.32
CA LYS A 136 26.49 19.73 -4.00
C LYS A 136 27.06 18.89 -2.85
N LEU A 137 27.10 17.57 -3.04
CA LEU A 137 27.66 16.60 -2.10
C LEU A 137 28.65 15.68 -2.81
N PRO A 138 29.77 16.22 -3.35
CA PRO A 138 30.75 15.42 -4.05
C PRO A 138 31.35 14.36 -3.12
N GLY A 139 31.45 13.11 -3.62
CA GLY A 139 31.99 11.98 -2.86
C GLY A 139 31.01 11.29 -1.92
N VAL A 140 29.77 11.80 -1.73
CA VAL A 140 28.72 11.13 -0.95
C VAL A 140 27.97 10.16 -1.86
N THR A 141 28.34 8.88 -1.81
CA THR A 141 27.77 7.81 -2.63
C THR A 141 27.16 6.67 -1.81
N THR A 142 27.27 6.74 -0.49
CA THR A 142 26.75 5.74 0.46
C THR A 142 26.09 6.41 1.66
N LEU A 143 25.21 5.68 2.35
CA LEU A 143 24.56 6.18 3.57
C LEU A 143 25.55 6.49 4.70
N PRO A 144 26.59 5.67 5.00
CA PRO A 144 27.58 6.01 6.01
C PRO A 144 28.30 7.35 5.73
N GLN A 145 28.66 7.64 4.47
CA GLN A 145 29.27 8.93 4.10
C GLN A 145 28.31 10.10 4.30
N LEU A 146 27.02 9.91 4.02
CA LEU A 146 26.00 10.93 4.31
C LEU A 146 25.89 11.17 5.84
N ILE A 147 25.83 10.11 6.63
CA ILE A 147 25.73 10.21 8.10
C ILE A 147 26.96 10.91 8.67
N GLU A 148 28.16 10.58 8.21
CA GLU A 148 29.38 11.25 8.61
C GLU A 148 29.36 12.75 8.25
N THR A 149 28.93 13.08 7.05
CA THR A 149 28.75 14.47 6.59
C THR A 149 27.74 15.22 7.46
N ALA A 150 26.61 14.60 7.81
CA ALA A 150 25.59 15.19 8.63
C ALA A 150 26.08 15.46 10.07
N ARG A 151 26.83 14.51 10.65
CA ARG A 151 27.46 14.67 11.97
C ARG A 151 28.50 15.78 11.97
N ALA A 152 29.34 15.86 10.96
CA ALA A 152 30.35 16.92 10.82
C ALA A 152 29.74 18.32 10.69
N LYS A 153 28.58 18.43 10.06
CA LYS A 153 27.81 19.69 9.89
C LYS A 153 26.88 20.00 11.06
N LYS A 154 26.86 19.19 12.11
CA LYS A 154 26.12 19.43 13.38
C LYS A 154 24.64 19.81 13.17
N GLY A 155 23.94 19.14 12.24
CA GLY A 155 22.53 19.37 11.95
C GLY A 155 22.21 20.54 11.00
N GLU A 156 23.21 21.18 10.40
CA GLU A 156 23.00 22.26 9.40
C GLU A 156 22.68 21.69 8.00
N LEU A 157 22.81 20.38 7.80
CA LEU A 157 22.51 19.74 6.54
C LEU A 157 21.00 19.60 6.38
N ASN A 158 20.50 20.06 5.23
CA ASN A 158 19.08 20.02 4.90
C ASN A 158 18.74 18.80 4.05
N TYR A 159 17.58 18.21 4.32
CA TYR A 159 16.96 17.22 3.45
C TYR A 159 15.50 17.59 3.15
N THR A 160 14.96 17.04 2.08
CA THR A 160 13.55 17.22 1.72
C THR A 160 12.81 15.90 1.51
N THR A 161 11.49 16.00 1.53
CA THR A 161 10.53 14.93 1.20
C THR A 161 9.35 15.52 0.46
N SER A 162 8.34 14.70 0.14
CA SER A 162 7.10 15.18 -0.48
C SER A 162 6.22 16.04 0.46
N GLY A 163 6.60 16.23 1.71
CA GLY A 163 5.92 17.14 2.64
C GLY A 163 6.01 16.74 4.10
N ALA A 164 5.63 17.66 4.98
CA ALA A 164 5.54 17.39 6.42
C ALA A 164 4.47 16.31 6.68
N GLY A 165 4.77 15.34 7.56
CA GLY A 165 3.89 14.21 7.85
C GLY A 165 3.78 13.16 6.73
N SER A 166 4.49 13.33 5.60
CA SER A 166 4.56 12.30 4.57
C SER A 166 5.28 11.05 5.09
N PHE A 167 5.05 9.92 4.42
CA PHE A 167 5.74 8.68 4.77
C PHE A 167 7.27 8.82 4.68
N GLY A 168 7.77 9.58 3.70
CA GLY A 168 9.18 9.93 3.59
C GLY A 168 9.69 10.73 4.80
N HIS A 169 8.91 11.70 5.30
CA HIS A 169 9.27 12.45 6.50
C HIS A 169 9.33 11.56 7.75
N MET A 170 8.29 10.76 8.00
CA MET A 170 8.27 9.81 9.13
C MET A 170 9.43 8.82 9.07
N SER A 171 9.70 8.29 7.88
CA SER A 171 10.78 7.33 7.66
C SER A 171 12.15 7.95 7.90
N MET A 172 12.33 9.21 7.54
CA MET A 172 13.57 9.94 7.78
C MET A 172 13.79 10.24 9.26
N GLU A 173 12.72 10.56 9.99
CA GLU A 173 12.81 10.75 11.45
C GLU A 173 13.20 9.46 12.17
N LEU A 174 12.67 8.30 11.73
CA LEU A 174 13.11 6.99 12.21
C LEU A 174 14.59 6.73 11.88
N LEU A 175 15.01 7.03 10.64
CA LEU A 175 16.39 6.84 10.20
C LEU A 175 17.37 7.70 11.02
N LYS A 176 17.04 8.96 11.26
CA LYS A 176 17.84 9.87 12.10
C LYS A 176 18.04 9.33 13.51
N GLU A 177 16.96 8.80 14.11
CA GLU A 177 17.00 8.19 15.44
C GLU A 177 17.88 6.94 15.49
N MET A 178 17.63 5.99 14.58
CA MET A 178 18.40 4.74 14.56
C MET A 178 19.87 4.95 14.19
N GLY A 179 20.14 5.88 13.27
CA GLY A 179 21.48 6.23 12.80
C GLY A 179 22.22 7.25 13.70
N GLN A 180 21.57 7.82 14.73
CA GLN A 180 22.13 8.80 15.64
C GLN A 180 22.80 9.99 14.92
N PHE A 181 22.10 10.60 14.00
CA PHE A 181 22.51 11.82 13.30
C PHE A 181 21.31 12.76 13.14
N ASP A 182 21.59 14.01 12.77
CA ASP A 182 20.53 14.99 12.58
C ASP A 182 20.69 15.75 11.26
N MET A 183 19.55 16.10 10.66
CA MET A 183 19.42 16.97 9.48
C MET A 183 18.09 17.72 9.57
N GLN A 184 18.03 18.91 9.00
CA GLN A 184 16.83 19.74 9.02
C GLN A 184 15.89 19.38 7.86
N HIS A 185 14.61 19.18 8.18
CA HIS A 185 13.58 18.91 7.17
C HIS A 185 13.11 20.19 6.49
N VAL A 186 13.19 20.24 5.17
CA VAL A 186 12.59 21.26 4.33
C VAL A 186 11.35 20.67 3.65
N ALA A 187 10.17 21.05 4.11
CA ALA A 187 8.91 20.51 3.63
C ALA A 187 8.48 21.15 2.29
N TYR A 188 8.15 20.31 1.31
CA TYR A 188 7.58 20.72 0.02
C TYR A 188 6.09 20.36 -0.07
N LYS A 189 5.40 20.93 -1.07
CA LYS A 189 4.00 20.60 -1.39
C LYS A 189 3.94 19.54 -2.50
N GLY A 190 4.58 18.37 -2.25
CA GLY A 190 4.62 17.23 -3.18
C GLY A 190 6.03 16.87 -3.64
N GLY A 191 6.14 15.69 -4.26
CA GLY A 191 7.44 15.14 -4.71
C GLY A 191 8.06 15.88 -5.88
N VAL A 192 7.24 16.36 -6.83
CA VAL A 192 7.75 17.03 -8.04
C VAL A 192 8.56 18.31 -7.74
N PRO A 193 8.05 19.30 -6.97
CA PRO A 193 8.85 20.45 -6.60
C PRO A 193 10.07 20.10 -5.76
N ALA A 194 9.97 19.09 -4.87
CA ALA A 194 11.09 18.63 -4.06
C ALA A 194 12.23 18.05 -4.92
N ILE A 195 11.92 17.17 -5.88
CA ILE A 195 12.91 16.61 -6.82
C ILE A 195 13.57 17.71 -7.65
N THR A 196 12.77 18.66 -8.15
CA THR A 196 13.28 19.77 -8.97
C THR A 196 14.32 20.60 -8.22
N ASP A 197 14.03 20.95 -6.97
CA ASP A 197 14.95 21.73 -6.14
C ASP A 197 16.16 20.92 -5.67
N THR A 198 16.00 19.59 -5.51
CA THR A 198 17.14 18.71 -5.21
C THR A 198 18.10 18.64 -6.41
N ILE A 199 17.57 18.53 -7.64
CA ILE A 199 18.38 18.59 -8.87
C ILE A 199 19.04 19.98 -9.01
N GLY A 200 18.32 21.05 -8.70
CA GLY A 200 18.83 22.41 -8.71
C GLY A 200 19.84 22.71 -7.58
N GLY A 201 19.98 21.80 -6.63
CA GLY A 201 20.93 21.94 -5.51
C GLY A 201 20.49 22.91 -4.41
N GLN A 202 19.22 23.33 -4.38
CA GLN A 202 18.68 24.16 -3.30
C GLN A 202 18.59 23.36 -1.97
N VAL A 203 18.13 22.11 -2.04
CA VAL A 203 18.18 21.15 -0.95
C VAL A 203 18.83 19.88 -1.48
N PRO A 204 20.12 19.62 -1.15
CA PRO A 204 20.92 18.64 -1.88
C PRO A 204 20.59 17.18 -1.58
N ILE A 205 19.67 16.90 -0.65
CA ILE A 205 19.29 15.55 -0.22
C ILE A 205 17.78 15.44 -0.28
N MET A 206 17.29 14.34 -0.83
CA MET A 206 15.87 14.00 -0.76
C MET A 206 15.68 12.52 -0.37
N TYR A 207 14.73 12.26 0.50
CA TYR A 207 14.20 10.92 0.70
C TYR A 207 12.94 10.79 -0.15
N ALA A 208 13.10 10.21 -1.34
CA ALA A 208 12.17 10.33 -2.46
C ALA A 208 11.47 9.01 -2.78
N ASP A 209 10.26 9.10 -3.32
CA ASP A 209 9.65 7.97 -4.01
C ASP A 209 10.56 7.54 -5.16
N LEU A 210 11.08 6.30 -5.09
CA LEU A 210 12.13 5.82 -5.97
C LEU A 210 11.74 5.94 -7.46
N VAL A 211 10.52 5.52 -7.82
CA VAL A 211 10.13 5.49 -9.23
C VAL A 211 10.06 6.91 -9.80
N ALA A 212 9.63 7.90 -9.01
CA ALA A 212 9.65 9.31 -9.41
C ALA A 212 11.08 9.85 -9.58
N ALA A 213 12.04 9.39 -8.77
CA ALA A 213 13.45 9.78 -8.85
C ALA A 213 14.23 9.01 -9.94
N LEU A 214 13.74 7.85 -10.38
CA LEU A 214 14.47 6.92 -11.25
C LEU A 214 14.99 7.53 -12.57
N PRO A 215 14.24 8.36 -13.31
CA PRO A 215 14.76 9.02 -14.51
C PRO A 215 15.98 9.92 -14.22
N HIS A 216 15.98 10.58 -13.07
CA HIS A 216 17.04 11.49 -12.65
C HIS A 216 18.27 10.73 -12.12
N ILE A 217 18.06 9.56 -11.51
CA ILE A 217 19.13 8.63 -11.12
C ILE A 217 19.81 8.08 -12.40
N LYS A 218 19.01 7.58 -13.35
CA LYS A 218 19.53 7.04 -14.64
C LYS A 218 20.27 8.07 -15.48
N SER A 219 19.89 9.35 -15.40
CA SER A 219 20.57 10.44 -16.11
C SER A 219 21.78 11.00 -15.34
N GLY A 220 22.09 10.51 -14.15
CA GLY A 220 23.19 10.98 -13.30
C GLY A 220 22.97 12.33 -12.63
N LYS A 221 21.81 12.95 -12.76
CA LYS A 221 21.46 14.20 -12.08
C LYS A 221 21.31 14.03 -10.56
N LEU A 222 20.92 12.82 -10.13
CA LEU A 222 20.86 12.41 -8.74
C LEU A 222 21.60 11.08 -8.57
N VAL A 223 22.15 10.85 -7.38
CA VAL A 223 22.75 9.58 -6.99
C VAL A 223 21.90 8.96 -5.90
N ALA A 224 21.41 7.74 -6.13
CA ALA A 224 20.75 6.97 -5.09
C ALA A 224 21.81 6.31 -4.20
N ILE A 225 21.80 6.60 -2.90
CA ILE A 225 22.80 6.10 -1.95
C ILE A 225 22.29 5.01 -1.03
N ALA A 226 20.97 4.89 -0.87
CA ALA A 226 20.32 3.83 -0.11
C ALA A 226 18.83 3.68 -0.50
N VAL A 227 18.26 2.50 -0.30
CA VAL A 227 16.82 2.27 -0.36
C VAL A 227 16.27 1.89 1.01
N GLY A 228 15.05 2.33 1.31
CA GLY A 228 14.40 2.09 2.60
C GLY A 228 13.77 0.70 2.75
N SER A 229 13.69 -0.07 1.68
CA SER A 229 13.13 -1.42 1.68
C SER A 229 14.03 -2.42 2.41
N PRO A 230 13.47 -3.53 2.96
CA PRO A 230 14.25 -4.57 3.61
C PRO A 230 15.15 -5.32 2.62
N GLU A 231 14.77 -5.37 1.35
CA GLU A 231 15.52 -5.97 0.24
C GLU A 231 15.88 -4.90 -0.79
N ARG A 232 16.94 -5.16 -1.58
CA ARG A 232 17.30 -4.28 -2.71
C ARG A 232 16.19 -4.27 -3.76
N VAL A 233 16.07 -3.14 -4.44
CA VAL A 233 15.00 -2.94 -5.43
C VAL A 233 15.50 -3.32 -6.82
N SER A 234 14.74 -4.13 -7.54
CA SER A 234 15.13 -4.72 -8.83
C SER A 234 15.46 -3.70 -9.93
N VAL A 235 14.93 -2.49 -9.84
CA VAL A 235 15.20 -1.43 -10.85
C VAL A 235 16.51 -0.67 -10.61
N ILE A 236 17.15 -0.84 -9.42
CA ILE A 236 18.47 -0.31 -9.03
C ILE A 236 19.18 -1.32 -8.09
N PRO A 237 19.46 -2.54 -8.55
CA PRO A 237 19.94 -3.63 -7.70
C PRO A 237 21.34 -3.39 -7.09
N GLU A 238 22.10 -2.47 -7.65
CA GLU A 238 23.40 -2.03 -7.15
C GLU A 238 23.29 -1.19 -5.86
N VAL A 239 22.16 -0.53 -5.62
CA VAL A 239 21.95 0.31 -4.44
C VAL A 239 21.59 -0.55 -3.24
N LYS A 240 22.43 -0.47 -2.21
CA LYS A 240 22.22 -1.20 -0.95
C LYS A 240 21.04 -0.66 -0.17
N THR A 241 20.42 -1.53 0.64
CA THR A 241 19.41 -1.09 1.59
C THR A 241 20.04 -0.31 2.75
N ILE A 242 19.23 0.46 3.47
CA ILE A 242 19.67 1.17 4.69
C ILE A 242 20.17 0.16 5.72
N ALA A 243 19.49 -1.00 5.86
CA ALA A 243 19.90 -2.06 6.78
C ALA A 243 21.27 -2.66 6.39
N GLU A 244 21.50 -2.95 5.10
CA GLU A 244 22.81 -3.44 4.61
C GLU A 244 23.97 -2.45 4.82
N GLN A 245 23.65 -1.19 5.14
CA GLN A 245 24.64 -0.12 5.36
C GLN A 245 24.81 0.23 6.85
N GLY A 246 24.41 -0.67 7.75
CA GLY A 246 24.72 -0.60 9.17
C GLY A 246 23.61 -0.01 10.05
N ILE A 247 22.39 0.16 9.53
CA ILE A 247 21.22 0.51 10.34
C ILE A 247 20.32 -0.72 10.43
N ASP A 248 20.76 -1.69 11.20
CA ASP A 248 20.11 -2.99 11.32
C ASP A 248 18.62 -2.87 11.72
N GLY A 249 17.78 -3.65 11.05
CA GLY A 249 16.33 -3.65 11.29
C GLY A 249 15.58 -2.44 10.72
N PHE A 250 16.25 -1.51 10.03
CA PHE A 250 15.54 -0.44 9.34
C PHE A 250 14.72 -1.01 8.17
N SER A 251 13.44 -0.65 8.14
CA SER A 251 12.53 -0.94 7.03
C SER A 251 11.46 0.15 6.93
N ALA A 252 11.37 0.76 5.77
CA ALA A 252 10.36 1.76 5.44
C ALA A 252 9.96 1.63 3.97
N VAL A 253 8.81 1.02 3.73
CA VAL A 253 8.20 0.86 2.40
C VAL A 253 6.77 1.34 2.45
N SER A 254 6.38 2.17 1.50
CA SER A 254 4.98 2.47 1.28
C SER A 254 4.37 1.36 0.44
N LEU A 255 3.17 0.93 0.76
CA LEU A 255 2.53 -0.23 0.13
C LEU A 255 1.13 0.08 -0.39
N GLY A 256 0.68 -0.79 -1.31
CA GLY A 256 -0.72 -0.91 -1.69
C GLY A 256 -1.20 -2.35 -1.55
N ALA A 257 -2.37 -2.51 -0.93
CA ALA A 257 -2.94 -3.81 -0.63
C ALA A 257 -4.44 -3.86 -0.90
N LEU A 258 -4.92 -5.01 -1.35
CA LEU A 258 -6.34 -5.27 -1.53
C LEU A 258 -6.94 -5.74 -0.21
N LEU A 259 -7.93 -5.01 0.28
CA LEU A 259 -8.70 -5.34 1.48
C LEU A 259 -10.18 -5.39 1.17
N GLY A 260 -10.91 -6.13 1.99
CA GLY A 260 -12.38 -6.08 2.01
C GLY A 260 -12.94 -5.78 3.40
N PRO A 261 -14.26 -5.66 3.55
CA PRO A 261 -14.91 -5.50 4.85
C PRO A 261 -14.57 -6.66 5.80
N LYS A 262 -14.64 -6.42 7.09
CA LYS A 262 -14.40 -7.46 8.10
C LYS A 262 -15.36 -8.64 7.94
N GLY A 263 -14.82 -9.85 7.98
CA GLY A 263 -15.61 -11.08 7.99
C GLY A 263 -16.00 -11.60 6.61
N MET A 264 -15.22 -11.30 5.57
CA MET A 264 -15.39 -11.92 4.25
C MET A 264 -15.28 -13.45 4.33
N ASP A 265 -16.00 -14.13 3.44
CA ASP A 265 -15.88 -15.59 3.28
C ASP A 265 -14.43 -15.97 2.94
N PRO A 266 -13.79 -16.88 3.68
CA PRO A 266 -12.43 -17.33 3.39
C PRO A 266 -12.24 -17.85 1.96
N ALA A 267 -13.26 -18.50 1.37
CA ALA A 267 -13.17 -18.98 -0.01
C ALA A 267 -13.10 -17.83 -1.04
N VAL A 268 -13.80 -16.72 -0.78
CA VAL A 268 -13.73 -15.51 -1.61
C VAL A 268 -12.36 -14.83 -1.46
N VAL A 269 -11.84 -14.76 -0.24
CA VAL A 269 -10.50 -14.21 0.04
C VAL A 269 -9.43 -15.02 -0.69
N GLU A 270 -9.47 -16.35 -0.58
CA GLU A 270 -8.51 -17.24 -1.23
C GLU A 270 -8.59 -17.13 -2.76
N ARG A 271 -9.79 -17.08 -3.32
CA ARG A 271 -9.98 -16.88 -4.77
C ARG A 271 -9.37 -15.55 -5.23
N LEU A 272 -9.65 -14.45 -4.55
CA LEU A 272 -9.07 -13.14 -4.88
C LEU A 272 -7.55 -13.14 -4.72
N ASN A 273 -7.03 -13.76 -3.65
CA ASN A 273 -5.60 -13.86 -3.38
C ASN A 273 -4.87 -14.57 -4.53
N GLN A 274 -5.40 -15.72 -4.96
CA GLN A 274 -4.82 -16.48 -6.08
C GLN A 274 -4.86 -15.69 -7.40
N GLU A 275 -6.00 -15.02 -7.70
CA GLU A 275 -6.08 -14.23 -8.92
C GLU A 275 -5.09 -13.07 -8.92
N VAL A 276 -4.92 -12.37 -7.77
CA VAL A 276 -3.93 -11.30 -7.64
C VAL A 276 -2.51 -11.83 -7.81
N GLN A 277 -2.18 -13.00 -7.23
CA GLN A 277 -0.88 -13.63 -7.40
C GLN A 277 -0.57 -13.88 -8.88
N ASP A 278 -1.51 -14.50 -9.60
CA ASP A 278 -1.35 -14.82 -11.02
C ASP A 278 -1.28 -13.57 -11.90
N ILE A 279 -2.02 -12.51 -11.56
CA ILE A 279 -1.98 -11.22 -12.25
C ILE A 279 -0.61 -10.57 -12.07
N LEU A 280 -0.10 -10.50 -10.86
CA LEU A 280 1.18 -9.84 -10.56
C LEU A 280 2.40 -10.64 -11.05
N ALA A 281 2.24 -11.92 -11.36
CA ALA A 281 3.29 -12.72 -11.99
C ALA A 281 3.47 -12.43 -13.50
N GLN A 282 2.53 -11.74 -14.15
CA GLN A 282 2.59 -11.44 -15.56
C GLN A 282 3.61 -10.31 -15.85
N PRO A 283 4.59 -10.51 -16.76
CA PRO A 283 5.62 -9.50 -17.03
C PRO A 283 5.07 -8.17 -17.58
N ASP A 284 4.02 -8.22 -18.40
CA ASP A 284 3.38 -7.01 -18.94
C ASP A 284 2.65 -6.21 -17.85
N VAL A 285 2.00 -6.90 -16.89
CA VAL A 285 1.38 -6.27 -15.73
C VAL A 285 2.44 -5.59 -14.86
N GLN A 286 3.57 -6.28 -14.60
CA GLN A 286 4.69 -5.70 -13.84
C GLN A 286 5.22 -4.43 -14.51
N GLN A 287 5.39 -4.43 -15.83
CA GLN A 287 5.84 -3.26 -16.58
C GLN A 287 4.82 -2.10 -16.54
N ARG A 288 3.53 -2.40 -16.65
CA ARG A 288 2.47 -1.37 -16.52
C ARG A 288 2.44 -0.77 -15.10
N ILE A 289 2.58 -1.60 -14.07
CA ILE A 289 2.66 -1.15 -12.66
C ILE A 289 3.91 -0.30 -12.45
N LEU A 290 5.06 -0.69 -13.01
CA LEU A 290 6.29 0.09 -12.95
C LEU A 290 6.11 1.45 -13.65
N GLY A 291 5.46 1.47 -14.81
CA GLY A 291 5.09 2.71 -15.52
C GLY A 291 4.15 3.63 -14.74
N ALA A 292 3.35 3.06 -13.83
CA ALA A 292 2.48 3.80 -12.91
C ALA A 292 3.21 4.35 -11.66
N GLY A 293 4.50 4.10 -11.52
CA GLY A 293 5.29 4.60 -10.40
C GLY A 293 5.36 3.65 -9.20
N ALA A 294 4.99 2.38 -9.38
CA ALA A 294 4.98 1.36 -8.34
C ALA A 294 5.74 0.10 -8.77
N ILE A 295 6.03 -0.80 -7.85
CA ILE A 295 6.64 -2.10 -8.12
C ILE A 295 5.66 -3.20 -7.70
N ALA A 296 5.32 -4.09 -8.62
CA ALA A 296 4.43 -5.21 -8.33
C ALA A 296 5.05 -6.08 -7.21
N LYS A 297 4.30 -6.31 -6.15
CA LYS A 297 4.74 -7.11 -5.00
C LYS A 297 3.56 -7.90 -4.45
N PHE A 298 3.61 -9.21 -4.62
CA PHE A 298 2.64 -10.12 -4.02
C PHE A 298 3.03 -10.48 -2.59
N MET A 299 2.02 -10.52 -1.71
CA MET A 299 2.12 -11.09 -0.37
C MET A 299 0.75 -11.68 -0.01
N PRO A 300 0.66 -12.94 0.44
CA PRO A 300 -0.62 -13.58 0.76
C PRO A 300 -1.29 -12.98 2.01
N ALA A 301 -2.60 -13.17 2.14
CA ALA A 301 -3.45 -12.55 3.15
C ALA A 301 -2.91 -12.67 4.59
N ALA A 302 -2.47 -13.88 4.99
CA ALA A 302 -1.98 -14.11 6.35
C ALA A 302 -0.64 -13.42 6.66
N GLU A 303 0.22 -13.30 5.67
CA GLU A 303 1.49 -12.58 5.78
C GLU A 303 1.24 -11.06 5.77
N LEU A 304 0.35 -10.58 4.90
CA LEU A 304 -0.08 -9.19 4.85
C LEU A 304 -0.67 -8.74 6.18
N GLN A 305 -1.52 -9.56 6.83
CA GLN A 305 -2.07 -9.24 8.15
C GLN A 305 -0.95 -8.97 9.17
N ARG A 306 0.04 -9.87 9.25
CA ARG A 306 1.18 -9.72 10.17
C ARG A 306 2.02 -8.49 9.85
N SER A 307 2.24 -8.23 8.56
CA SER A 307 2.99 -7.06 8.09
C SER A 307 2.29 -5.75 8.47
N LEU A 308 0.98 -5.64 8.23
CA LEU A 308 0.19 -4.46 8.59
C LEU A 308 0.19 -4.22 10.12
N GLU A 309 0.08 -5.28 10.92
CA GLU A 309 0.14 -5.19 12.40
C GLU A 309 1.51 -4.69 12.90
N ALA A 310 2.59 -5.26 12.35
CA ALA A 310 3.94 -4.86 12.69
C ALA A 310 4.24 -3.41 12.30
N ASP A 311 3.84 -3.02 11.09
CA ASP A 311 4.00 -1.65 10.60
C ASP A 311 3.16 -0.66 11.41
N TYR A 312 1.90 -0.96 11.67
CA TYR A 312 1.05 -0.09 12.49
C TYR A 312 1.64 0.13 13.89
N THR A 313 2.17 -0.93 14.51
CA THR A 313 2.82 -0.87 15.83
C THR A 313 4.07 0.00 15.79
N LYS A 314 4.97 -0.27 14.83
CA LYS A 314 6.22 0.48 14.62
C LYS A 314 5.94 1.98 14.41
N TRP A 315 5.07 2.31 13.46
CA TRP A 315 4.81 3.69 13.09
C TRP A 315 3.99 4.44 14.14
N SER A 316 3.10 3.74 14.89
CA SER A 316 2.43 4.34 16.06
C SER A 316 3.44 4.84 17.10
N LYS A 317 4.49 4.06 17.34
CA LYS A 317 5.57 4.47 18.26
C LYS A 317 6.31 5.69 17.71
N VAL A 318 6.72 5.69 16.45
CA VAL A 318 7.44 6.81 15.82
C VAL A 318 6.60 8.10 15.88
N VAL A 319 5.33 8.05 15.49
CA VAL A 319 4.42 9.20 15.50
C VAL A 319 4.27 9.77 16.91
N LYS A 320 4.12 8.91 17.91
CA LYS A 320 4.00 9.31 19.32
C LYS A 320 5.30 9.93 19.85
N ASP A 321 6.44 9.26 19.66
CA ASP A 321 7.73 9.68 20.21
C ASP A 321 8.22 11.00 19.59
N LYS A 322 7.86 11.28 18.35
CA LYS A 322 8.20 12.51 17.62
C LYS A 322 7.15 13.61 17.73
N GLY A 323 6.07 13.39 18.45
CA GLY A 323 4.98 14.38 18.58
C GLY A 323 4.32 14.76 17.25
N MET A 324 4.29 13.85 16.26
CA MET A 324 3.79 14.10 14.90
C MET A 324 2.26 14.02 14.81
N VAL A 325 1.55 14.01 15.92
CA VAL A 325 0.08 13.93 15.95
C VAL A 325 -0.49 15.25 15.44
N ALA A 326 -1.38 15.20 14.43
CA ALA A 326 -2.17 16.37 14.03
C ALA A 326 -3.24 16.70 15.09
N GLU A 327 -3.49 17.96 15.33
CA GLU A 327 -4.51 18.48 16.24
C GLU A 327 -5.94 18.09 15.84
#